data_baf16e05e23a81762ed4eb8c1f26a9f4
#
_entry.id   baf16e05e23a81762ed4eb8c1f26a9f4
#
_cell.length_a   1.000
_cell.length_b   1.000
_cell.length_c   1.000
_cell.angle_alpha   90.00
_cell.angle_beta   90.00
_cell.angle_gamma   90.00
#
_symmetry.space_group_name_H-M   'P 1'
#
loop_
_entity.id
_entity.type
_entity.pdbx_description
1 polymer ?
#
loop_
_entity_poly.entity_id
_entity_poly.type
_entity_poly.pdbx_seq_one_letter_code
_entity_poly.pdbx_strand_id
1 'polypeptide(L)'
;GTSTPIEFPSLGLVKTPEECSAEILKVLFGYLPEEIRSDSEIGIVITVPAAFNQLQKEATKKAASLAGIGNVALMQEPVAAVMSVMKSLKSEGIFVIYDLGGGTLDISIAESISGRVNLLSEGGIAMCGGRDFDRSILSNVVKPWLIENFELPDNLSINEEYKSLLRLCNWAIEKAKIELSSKEEALISLSENEIRLKDIKGQDIYVDITLNRTIYDQLIEKQVKESIKAIRDSVKKAGINVEDLEKIVFVGGPTNYKPLRDKISFELGIQGGVNVNPMTAVAEGASIFAESIDWSSNNRSRKTSTTKIINKEEFDIEFQYNSRSVEPKARIRFEFGERKLNNGEYQIDSLDTGWSSGRIKLENGSSLDLDLSKKGENKFKVSIFDSNGNPVNLYEDKISITKLQSEIVGGIPSSNSIGIETLQSLGGSLSLDYLVKESDPLPKKITKTFKTSELIKAGTSDAIRIK
;
A
#
# COMPACT_ATOMS: atom_id res chain seq x y z
N GLY A 1 -9.77 9.47 12.70
CA GLY A 1 -9.78 8.92 14.03
C GLY A 1 -10.32 9.89 15.04
N THR A 2 -11.27 9.46 15.80
CA THR A 2 -11.68 10.18 17.00
C THR A 2 -10.81 9.66 18.13
N SER A 3 -10.25 10.55 18.95
CA SER A 3 -9.54 10.19 20.18
C SER A 3 -10.49 9.72 21.30
N THR A 4 -11.75 9.42 20.98
CA THR A 4 -12.77 9.00 21.95
C THR A 4 -12.44 7.59 22.40
N PRO A 5 -12.22 7.37 23.70
CA PRO A 5 -11.94 6.03 24.23
C PRO A 5 -13.13 5.09 24.01
N ILE A 6 -12.81 3.82 23.81
CA ILE A 6 -13.77 2.73 23.67
C ILE A 6 -13.77 1.94 24.97
N GLU A 7 -14.94 1.77 25.55
CA GLU A 7 -15.11 0.97 26.77
C GLU A 7 -15.39 -0.51 26.42
N PHE A 8 -14.74 -1.40 27.14
CA PHE A 8 -14.95 -2.85 27.11
C PHE A 8 -15.44 -3.32 28.46
N PRO A 9 -16.74 -3.17 28.78
CA PRO A 9 -17.25 -3.40 30.12
C PRO A 9 -17.01 -4.81 30.65
N SER A 10 -17.08 -5.83 29.78
CA SER A 10 -16.81 -7.22 30.12
C SER A 10 -15.37 -7.52 30.57
N LEU A 11 -14.44 -6.64 30.20
CA LEU A 11 -13.01 -6.75 30.50
C LEU A 11 -12.53 -5.71 31.50
N GLY A 12 -13.39 -4.75 31.84
CA GLY A 12 -13.02 -3.58 32.66
C GLY A 12 -11.95 -2.69 32.03
N LEU A 13 -11.88 -2.66 30.70
CA LEU A 13 -10.86 -1.93 29.95
C LEU A 13 -11.45 -0.75 29.21
N VAL A 14 -10.65 0.30 29.13
CA VAL A 14 -10.90 1.49 28.29
C VAL A 14 -9.68 1.68 27.40
N LYS A 15 -9.87 1.70 26.08
CA LYS A 15 -8.78 1.85 25.11
C LYS A 15 -9.11 2.90 24.05
N THR A 16 -8.11 3.61 23.59
CA THR A 16 -8.21 4.48 22.41
C THR A 16 -8.24 3.65 21.12
N PRO A 17 -8.76 4.18 20.01
CA PRO A 17 -8.72 3.48 18.72
C PRO A 17 -7.30 3.06 18.30
N GLU A 18 -6.29 3.88 18.58
CA GLU A 18 -4.88 3.58 18.31
C GLU A 18 -4.38 2.40 19.14
N GLU A 19 -4.76 2.31 20.41
CA GLU A 19 -4.41 1.18 21.27
C GLU A 19 -5.10 -0.11 20.82
N CYS A 20 -6.37 -0.02 20.39
CA CYS A 20 -7.07 -1.18 19.80
C CYS A 20 -6.38 -1.66 18.53
N SER A 21 -5.99 -0.72 17.65
CA SER A 21 -5.24 -1.03 16.43
C SER A 21 -3.87 -1.63 16.74
N ALA A 22 -3.21 -1.13 17.79
CA ALA A 22 -1.92 -1.66 18.23
C ALA A 22 -1.99 -3.12 18.66
N GLU A 23 -3.07 -3.54 19.34
CA GLU A 23 -3.24 -4.95 19.71
C GLU A 23 -3.36 -5.87 18.48
N ILE A 24 -4.07 -5.42 17.44
CA ILE A 24 -4.15 -6.16 16.17
C ILE A 24 -2.77 -6.24 15.51
N LEU A 25 -2.05 -5.11 15.42
CA LEU A 25 -0.72 -5.06 14.84
C LEU A 25 0.29 -5.94 15.59
N LYS A 26 0.21 -6.01 16.94
CA LYS A 26 1.03 -6.92 17.75
C LYS A 26 0.81 -8.38 17.36
N VAL A 27 -0.45 -8.79 17.19
CA VAL A 27 -0.78 -10.17 16.78
C VAL A 27 -0.23 -10.47 15.41
N LEU A 28 -0.45 -9.57 14.43
CA LEU A 28 0.05 -9.74 13.08
C LEU A 28 1.58 -9.79 13.02
N PHE A 29 2.26 -8.90 13.75
CA PHE A 29 3.71 -8.89 13.86
C PHE A 29 4.22 -10.15 14.56
N GLY A 30 3.47 -10.68 15.51
CA GLY A 30 3.76 -11.93 16.21
C GLY A 30 3.76 -13.18 15.33
N TYR A 31 3.15 -13.15 14.14
CA TYR A 31 3.21 -14.25 13.17
C TYR A 31 4.57 -14.37 12.46
N LEU A 32 5.37 -13.30 12.50
CA LEU A 32 6.73 -13.36 11.93
C LEU A 32 7.65 -14.23 12.80
N PRO A 33 8.59 -14.99 12.21
CA PRO A 33 9.65 -15.67 12.94
C PRO A 33 10.42 -14.74 13.89
N GLU A 34 10.86 -15.24 15.00
CA GLU A 34 11.55 -14.42 16.02
C GLU A 34 12.84 -13.80 15.50
N GLU A 35 13.57 -14.51 14.65
CA GLU A 35 14.78 -14.03 13.98
C GLU A 35 14.50 -12.77 13.15
N ILE A 36 13.32 -12.72 12.49
CA ILE A 36 12.91 -11.55 11.71
C ILE A 36 12.42 -10.42 12.63
N ARG A 37 11.68 -10.74 13.71
CA ARG A 37 11.17 -9.74 14.63
C ARG A 37 12.25 -9.04 15.45
N SER A 38 13.32 -9.73 15.74
CA SER A 38 14.47 -9.21 16.51
C SER A 38 15.47 -8.43 15.66
N ASP A 39 15.36 -8.46 14.35
CA ASP A 39 16.21 -7.68 13.46
C ASP A 39 15.85 -6.19 13.54
N SER A 40 16.78 -5.37 14.02
CA SER A 40 16.60 -3.92 14.15
C SER A 40 16.55 -3.18 12.81
N GLU A 41 17.00 -3.82 11.73
CA GLU A 41 17.01 -3.25 10.39
C GLU A 41 15.76 -3.64 9.57
N ILE A 42 14.87 -4.47 10.12
CA ILE A 42 13.66 -4.84 9.42
C ILE A 42 12.79 -3.62 9.13
N GLY A 43 12.40 -3.50 7.88
CA GLY A 43 11.49 -2.46 7.42
C GLY A 43 10.08 -3.00 7.22
N ILE A 44 9.09 -2.28 7.75
CA ILE A 44 7.69 -2.67 7.67
C ILE A 44 6.90 -1.61 6.92
N VAL A 45 6.11 -2.04 5.96
CA VAL A 45 5.14 -1.18 5.27
C VAL A 45 3.74 -1.50 5.77
N ILE A 46 3.04 -0.47 6.21
CA ILE A 46 1.62 -0.55 6.55
C ILE A 46 0.86 0.22 5.48
N THR A 47 -0.11 -0.43 4.86
CA THR A 47 -0.96 0.22 3.86
C THR A 47 -2.10 0.98 4.53
N VAL A 48 -2.54 2.04 3.86
CA VAL A 48 -3.66 2.88 4.30
C VAL A 48 -4.52 3.24 3.08
N PRO A 49 -5.83 3.43 3.26
CA PRO A 49 -6.70 3.94 2.19
C PRO A 49 -6.17 5.22 1.56
N ALA A 50 -6.40 5.41 0.25
CA ALA A 50 -5.96 6.61 -0.46
C ALA A 50 -6.51 7.89 0.19
N ALA A 51 -7.78 7.87 0.61
CA ALA A 51 -8.48 8.99 1.22
C ALA A 51 -8.05 9.36 2.65
N PHE A 52 -7.11 8.59 3.27
CA PHE A 52 -6.65 8.91 4.63
C PHE A 52 -5.96 10.27 4.68
N ASN A 53 -6.48 11.14 5.54
CA ASN A 53 -5.84 12.42 5.84
C ASN A 53 -4.60 12.24 6.75
N GLN A 54 -3.87 13.32 6.98
CA GLN A 54 -2.62 13.28 7.76
C GLN A 54 -2.85 12.78 9.20
N LEU A 55 -3.93 13.16 9.86
CA LEU A 55 -4.24 12.70 11.23
C LEU A 55 -4.46 11.19 11.29
N GLN A 56 -5.15 10.62 10.29
CA GLN A 56 -5.38 9.18 10.20
C GLN A 56 -4.07 8.42 9.93
N LYS A 57 -3.21 8.97 9.07
CA LYS A 57 -1.87 8.41 8.81
C LYS A 57 -1.00 8.42 10.06
N GLU A 58 -1.02 9.52 10.82
CA GLU A 58 -0.29 9.64 12.09
C GLU A 58 -0.84 8.68 13.16
N ALA A 59 -2.17 8.54 13.27
CA ALA A 59 -2.79 7.58 14.16
C ALA A 59 -2.36 6.13 13.84
N THR A 60 -2.25 5.79 12.55
CA THR A 60 -1.74 4.47 12.12
C THR A 60 -0.27 4.26 12.52
N LYS A 61 0.58 5.27 12.34
CA LYS A 61 1.98 5.22 12.81
C LYS A 61 2.08 5.10 14.32
N LYS A 62 1.23 5.83 15.06
CA LYS A 62 1.16 5.75 16.53
C LYS A 62 0.76 4.35 16.98
N ALA A 63 -0.24 3.74 16.33
CA ALA A 63 -0.64 2.37 16.62
C ALA A 63 0.51 1.38 16.40
N ALA A 64 1.27 1.51 15.31
CA ALA A 64 2.46 0.70 15.05
C ALA A 64 3.53 0.88 16.15
N SER A 65 3.80 2.11 16.56
CA SER A 65 4.73 2.40 17.66
C SER A 65 4.28 1.78 18.99
N LEU A 66 2.98 1.87 19.32
CA LEU A 66 2.39 1.22 20.51
C LEU A 66 2.47 -0.31 20.43
N ALA A 67 2.46 -0.86 19.22
CA ALA A 67 2.66 -2.30 18.99
C ALA A 67 4.13 -2.74 19.13
N GLY A 68 5.07 -1.80 19.34
CA GLY A 68 6.50 -2.10 19.39
C GLY A 68 7.15 -2.27 18.02
N ILE A 69 6.47 -1.86 16.95
CA ILE A 69 6.98 -1.94 15.58
C ILE A 69 7.79 -0.67 15.31
N GLY A 70 9.10 -0.82 15.06
CA GLY A 70 10.04 0.29 14.96
C GLY A 70 10.00 1.01 13.60
N ASN A 71 10.57 0.39 12.59
CA ASN A 71 10.74 1.00 11.26
C ASN A 71 9.50 0.82 10.39
N VAL A 72 8.59 1.81 10.37
CA VAL A 72 7.35 1.75 9.61
C VAL A 72 7.32 2.83 8.53
N ALA A 73 7.04 2.44 7.28
CA ALA A 73 6.62 3.32 6.22
C ALA A 73 5.12 3.11 5.91
N LEU A 74 4.44 4.17 5.50
CA LEU A 74 3.05 4.07 5.04
C LEU A 74 3.00 4.10 3.51
N MET A 75 2.06 3.33 2.96
CA MET A 75 1.78 3.27 1.53
C MET A 75 0.27 3.29 1.29
N GLN A 76 -0.18 3.89 0.22
CA GLN A 76 -1.59 3.85 -0.17
C GLN A 76 -1.95 2.48 -0.76
N GLU A 77 -3.08 1.90 -0.33
CA GLU A 77 -3.57 0.59 -0.76
C GLU A 77 -3.67 0.44 -2.28
N PRO A 78 -4.26 1.41 -3.04
CA PRO A 78 -4.36 1.26 -4.49
C PRO A 78 -2.99 1.26 -5.19
N VAL A 79 -2.02 2.01 -4.67
CA VAL A 79 -0.66 2.00 -5.22
C VAL A 79 -0.01 0.64 -5.00
N ALA A 80 -0.19 0.05 -3.81
CA ALA A 80 0.29 -1.30 -3.53
C ALA A 80 -0.38 -2.33 -4.45
N ALA A 81 -1.70 -2.26 -4.64
CA ALA A 81 -2.42 -3.16 -5.53
C ALA A 81 -1.89 -3.13 -6.97
N VAL A 82 -1.64 -1.94 -7.53
CA VAL A 82 -1.04 -1.79 -8.87
C VAL A 82 0.37 -2.38 -8.92
N MET A 83 1.18 -2.18 -7.89
CA MET A 83 2.54 -2.75 -7.83
C MET A 83 2.54 -4.28 -7.87
N SER A 84 1.59 -4.94 -7.23
CA SER A 84 1.49 -6.41 -7.29
C SER A 84 1.17 -6.89 -8.71
N VAL A 85 0.33 -6.14 -9.43
CA VAL A 85 -0.04 -6.39 -10.83
C VAL A 85 1.15 -6.22 -11.76
N MET A 86 1.88 -5.12 -11.62
CA MET A 86 3.05 -4.80 -12.46
C MET A 86 4.12 -5.89 -12.39
N LYS A 87 4.34 -6.47 -11.20
CA LYS A 87 5.25 -7.60 -11.02
C LYS A 87 4.89 -8.79 -11.91
N SER A 88 3.59 -9.06 -12.07
CA SER A 88 3.09 -10.23 -12.82
C SER A 88 3.00 -10.00 -14.32
N LEU A 89 2.67 -8.78 -14.78
CA LEU A 89 2.27 -8.52 -16.17
C LEU A 89 3.23 -7.63 -16.97
N LYS A 90 4.16 -6.90 -16.32
CA LYS A 90 5.00 -5.87 -16.98
C LYS A 90 4.17 -4.88 -17.83
N SER A 91 2.90 -4.62 -17.45
CA SER A 91 1.98 -3.82 -18.24
C SER A 91 2.01 -2.37 -17.81
N GLU A 92 2.23 -1.48 -18.78
CA GLU A 92 1.94 -0.06 -18.64
C GLU A 92 0.46 0.18 -18.98
N GLY A 93 -0.14 1.22 -18.44
CA GLY A 93 -1.51 1.59 -18.73
C GLY A 93 -2.24 2.21 -17.56
N ILE A 94 -3.54 2.41 -17.72
CA ILE A 94 -4.41 2.98 -16.69
C ILE A 94 -5.30 1.87 -16.11
N PHE A 95 -5.32 1.79 -14.79
CA PHE A 95 -6.00 0.75 -14.03
C PHE A 95 -7.09 1.33 -13.15
N VAL A 96 -8.22 0.63 -13.07
CA VAL A 96 -9.18 0.82 -11.98
C VAL A 96 -8.79 -0.12 -10.85
N ILE A 97 -8.60 0.40 -9.66
CA ILE A 97 -8.49 -0.38 -8.44
C ILE A 97 -9.86 -0.36 -7.78
N TYR A 98 -10.47 -1.53 -7.66
CA TYR A 98 -11.77 -1.74 -7.04
C TYR A 98 -11.56 -2.49 -5.74
N ASP A 99 -11.39 -1.76 -4.64
CA ASP A 99 -11.13 -2.32 -3.32
C ASP A 99 -12.43 -2.40 -2.51
N LEU A 100 -13.01 -3.59 -2.50
CA LEU A 100 -14.24 -3.87 -1.77
C LEU A 100 -13.91 -4.60 -0.48
N GLY A 101 -13.84 -3.83 0.59
CA GLY A 101 -13.55 -4.32 1.93
C GLY A 101 -14.79 -4.83 2.68
N GLY A 102 -14.65 -4.96 4.00
CA GLY A 102 -15.75 -5.37 4.86
C GLY A 102 -16.80 -4.29 5.09
N GLY A 103 -16.47 -3.00 4.94
CA GLY A 103 -17.37 -1.88 5.25
C GLY A 103 -17.30 -0.70 4.30
N THR A 104 -16.32 -0.67 3.41
CA THR A 104 -16.13 0.39 2.42
C THR A 104 -15.84 -0.19 1.06
N LEU A 105 -16.17 0.56 0.04
CA LEU A 105 -15.68 0.40 -1.30
C LEU A 105 -14.81 1.60 -1.62
N ASP A 106 -13.54 1.38 -1.88
CA ASP A 106 -12.60 2.38 -2.33
C ASP A 106 -12.30 2.16 -3.82
N ILE A 107 -12.41 3.23 -4.61
CA ILE A 107 -12.16 3.21 -6.05
C ILE A 107 -11.05 4.19 -6.34
N SER A 108 -10.03 3.71 -7.03
CA SER A 108 -8.92 4.54 -7.45
C SER A 108 -8.61 4.32 -8.92
N ILE A 109 -8.27 5.41 -9.61
CA ILE A 109 -7.73 5.34 -10.97
C ILE A 109 -6.24 5.61 -10.86
N ALA A 110 -5.44 4.67 -11.32
CA ALA A 110 -3.99 4.76 -11.26
C ALA A 110 -3.37 4.48 -12.63
N GLU A 111 -2.35 5.24 -12.95
CA GLU A 111 -1.56 5.09 -14.16
C GLU A 111 -0.21 4.48 -13.82
N SER A 112 0.21 3.52 -14.64
CA SER A 112 1.55 2.95 -14.59
C SER A 112 2.30 3.28 -15.87
N ILE A 113 3.38 4.04 -15.76
CA ILE A 113 4.28 4.41 -16.86
C ILE A 113 5.72 4.24 -16.40
N SER A 114 6.51 3.48 -17.14
CA SER A 114 7.96 3.31 -16.92
C SER A 114 8.31 2.97 -15.46
N GLY A 115 7.53 2.06 -14.87
CA GLY A 115 7.71 1.62 -13.48
C GLY A 115 7.30 2.63 -12.42
N ARG A 116 6.58 3.67 -12.80
CA ARG A 116 6.01 4.65 -11.87
C ARG A 116 4.51 4.48 -11.81
N VAL A 117 3.98 4.44 -10.59
CA VAL A 117 2.54 4.44 -10.35
C VAL A 117 2.11 5.82 -9.87
N ASN A 118 1.19 6.43 -10.62
CA ASN A 118 0.57 7.71 -10.30
C ASN A 118 -0.91 7.49 -10.01
N LEU A 119 -1.40 8.03 -8.91
CA LEU A 119 -2.83 8.05 -8.63
C LEU A 119 -3.45 9.25 -9.36
N LEU A 120 -4.38 8.99 -10.28
CA LEU A 120 -5.05 10.03 -11.06
C LEU A 120 -6.30 10.56 -10.36
N SER A 121 -7.05 9.68 -9.74
CA SER A 121 -8.23 10.05 -8.96
C SER A 121 -8.54 9.01 -7.89
N GLU A 122 -9.29 9.45 -6.89
CA GLU A 122 -9.85 8.60 -5.85
C GLU A 122 -11.34 8.90 -5.67
N GLY A 123 -12.07 7.89 -5.27
CA GLY A 123 -13.49 7.93 -4.94
C GLY A 123 -13.83 6.74 -4.08
N GLY A 124 -15.11 6.62 -3.72
CA GLY A 124 -15.52 5.46 -2.94
C GLY A 124 -16.93 5.66 -2.37
N ILE A 125 -17.42 4.62 -1.74
CA ILE A 125 -18.73 4.59 -1.09
C ILE A 125 -18.55 4.07 0.33
N ALA A 126 -18.86 4.91 1.30
CA ALA A 126 -18.95 4.48 2.69
C ALA A 126 -20.18 3.56 2.85
N MET A 127 -20.10 2.59 3.74
CA MET A 127 -21.16 1.62 4.00
C MET A 127 -21.55 0.81 2.74
N CYS A 128 -20.56 0.47 1.93
CA CYS A 128 -20.68 -0.44 0.80
C CYS A 128 -19.57 -1.48 0.89
N GLY A 129 -19.84 -2.57 1.58
CA GLY A 129 -18.86 -3.62 1.81
C GLY A 129 -19.51 -4.96 2.15
N GLY A 130 -18.68 -5.96 2.44
CA GLY A 130 -19.15 -7.31 2.76
C GLY A 130 -20.17 -7.36 3.89
N ARG A 131 -20.01 -6.51 4.92
CA ARG A 131 -20.97 -6.42 6.04
C ARG A 131 -22.30 -5.81 5.66
N ASP A 132 -22.34 -4.96 4.64
CA ASP A 132 -23.60 -4.40 4.16
C ASP A 132 -24.36 -5.43 3.33
N PHE A 133 -23.63 -6.31 2.63
CA PHE A 133 -24.23 -7.50 2.00
C PHE A 133 -24.77 -8.46 3.05
N ASP A 134 -24.03 -8.71 4.14
CA ASP A 134 -24.53 -9.54 5.25
C ASP A 134 -25.79 -8.97 5.88
N ARG A 135 -25.84 -7.64 6.10
CA ARG A 135 -27.04 -6.96 6.61
C ARG A 135 -28.24 -7.10 5.66
N SER A 136 -27.97 -7.05 4.34
CA SER A 136 -29.03 -7.25 3.35
C SER A 136 -29.61 -8.66 3.43
N ILE A 137 -28.77 -9.68 3.53
CA ILE A 137 -29.21 -11.08 3.71
C ILE A 137 -29.95 -11.24 5.03
N LEU A 138 -29.39 -10.71 6.12
CA LEU A 138 -30.02 -10.78 7.44
C LEU A 138 -31.43 -10.17 7.43
N SER A 139 -31.58 -9.00 6.82
CA SER A 139 -32.83 -8.25 6.86
C SER A 139 -33.89 -8.78 5.92
N ASN A 140 -33.51 -9.31 4.73
CA ASN A 140 -34.45 -9.70 3.71
C ASN A 140 -34.66 -11.22 3.57
N VAL A 141 -33.78 -12.03 4.20
CA VAL A 141 -33.88 -13.50 4.12
C VAL A 141 -34.03 -14.09 5.52
N VAL A 142 -33.04 -13.85 6.40
CA VAL A 142 -32.98 -14.57 7.68
C VAL A 142 -34.03 -14.08 8.67
N LYS A 143 -34.20 -12.77 8.84
CA LYS A 143 -35.23 -12.24 9.76
C LYS A 143 -36.67 -12.62 9.37
N PRO A 144 -37.09 -12.48 8.09
CA PRO A 144 -38.39 -12.95 7.67
C PRO A 144 -38.62 -14.44 7.95
N TRP A 145 -37.64 -15.28 7.64
CA TRP A 145 -37.70 -16.70 7.90
C TRP A 145 -37.82 -17.02 9.38
N LEU A 146 -37.07 -16.34 10.25
CA LEU A 146 -37.15 -16.50 11.70
C LEU A 146 -38.54 -16.13 12.25
N ILE A 147 -39.12 -15.02 11.75
CA ILE A 147 -40.45 -14.54 12.15
C ILE A 147 -41.56 -15.49 11.66
N GLU A 148 -41.39 -16.13 10.51
CA GLU A 148 -42.34 -17.10 9.97
C GLU A 148 -42.34 -18.41 10.76
N ASN A 149 -41.21 -18.85 11.29
CA ASN A 149 -41.04 -20.16 11.92
C ASN A 149 -41.10 -20.14 13.45
N PHE A 150 -40.88 -18.97 14.08
CA PHE A 150 -40.82 -18.84 15.55
C PHE A 150 -41.57 -17.62 16.05
N GLU A 151 -42.16 -17.69 17.22
CA GLU A 151 -42.77 -16.55 17.91
C GLU A 151 -41.67 -15.77 18.66
N LEU A 152 -41.22 -14.67 18.03
CA LEU A 152 -40.13 -13.84 18.52
C LEU A 152 -40.63 -12.47 18.98
N PRO A 153 -39.93 -11.79 19.92
CA PRO A 153 -40.31 -10.43 20.33
C PRO A 153 -40.15 -9.44 19.18
N ASP A 154 -40.96 -8.39 19.17
CA ASP A 154 -41.05 -7.39 18.11
C ASP A 154 -39.70 -6.74 17.80
N ASN A 155 -38.81 -6.64 18.75
CA ASN A 155 -37.51 -5.98 18.54
C ASN A 155 -36.33 -6.83 19.06
N LEU A 156 -35.86 -7.74 18.21
CA LEU A 156 -34.72 -8.62 18.47
C LEU A 156 -33.42 -7.85 18.75
N SER A 157 -33.28 -6.64 18.25
CA SER A 157 -32.06 -5.85 18.36
C SER A 157 -31.87 -5.16 19.70
N ILE A 158 -32.98 -4.93 20.44
CA ILE A 158 -32.98 -4.28 21.76
C ILE A 158 -32.93 -5.32 22.86
N ASN A 159 -33.54 -6.48 22.64
CA ASN A 159 -33.57 -7.54 23.63
C ASN A 159 -32.19 -8.20 23.76
N GLU A 160 -31.56 -8.08 24.93
CA GLU A 160 -30.20 -8.60 25.18
C GLU A 160 -30.10 -10.11 24.94
N GLU A 161 -31.15 -10.88 25.26
CA GLU A 161 -31.20 -12.32 25.06
C GLU A 161 -31.08 -12.69 23.56
N TYR A 162 -31.79 -11.97 22.68
CA TYR A 162 -31.82 -12.25 21.25
C TYR A 162 -30.71 -11.53 20.46
N LYS A 163 -29.93 -10.63 21.06
CA LYS A 163 -28.75 -10.05 20.42
C LYS A 163 -27.71 -11.10 20.02
N SER A 164 -27.59 -12.17 20.85
CA SER A 164 -26.68 -13.28 20.53
C SER A 164 -27.13 -14.05 19.30
N LEU A 165 -28.43 -14.26 19.10
CA LEU A 165 -29.00 -14.88 17.91
C LEU A 165 -28.61 -14.12 16.64
N LEU A 166 -28.80 -12.79 16.62
CA LEU A 166 -28.44 -11.98 15.44
C LEU A 166 -26.94 -12.01 15.13
N ARG A 167 -26.08 -12.11 16.15
CA ARG A 167 -24.63 -12.28 15.95
C ARG A 167 -24.28 -13.62 15.35
N LEU A 168 -24.89 -14.70 15.83
CA LEU A 168 -24.72 -16.05 15.27
C LEU A 168 -25.22 -16.12 13.82
N CYS A 169 -26.40 -15.52 13.55
CA CYS A 169 -26.92 -15.42 12.19
C CYS A 169 -25.95 -14.68 11.26
N ASN A 170 -25.40 -13.54 11.68
CA ASN A 170 -24.41 -12.82 10.86
C ASN A 170 -23.18 -13.68 10.56
N TRP A 171 -22.69 -14.45 11.51
CA TRP A 171 -21.55 -15.35 11.29
C TRP A 171 -21.89 -16.48 10.30
N ALA A 172 -23.09 -17.11 10.41
CA ALA A 172 -23.55 -18.11 9.46
C ALA A 172 -23.77 -17.52 8.05
N ILE A 173 -24.30 -16.30 7.95
CA ILE A 173 -24.45 -15.55 6.70
C ILE A 173 -23.09 -15.31 6.04
N GLU A 174 -22.10 -14.84 6.79
CA GLU A 174 -20.75 -14.58 6.24
C GLU A 174 -20.14 -15.87 5.67
N LYS A 175 -20.27 -17.00 6.38
CA LYS A 175 -19.83 -18.32 5.85
C LYS A 175 -20.54 -18.68 4.56
N ALA A 176 -21.86 -18.60 4.51
CA ALA A 176 -22.65 -18.91 3.32
C ALA A 176 -22.28 -18.00 2.15
N LYS A 177 -22.10 -16.70 2.40
CA LYS A 177 -21.63 -15.73 1.38
C LYS A 177 -20.26 -16.12 0.82
N ILE A 178 -19.30 -16.54 1.65
CA ILE A 178 -17.98 -17.01 1.22
C ILE A 178 -18.13 -18.28 0.35
N GLU A 179 -18.98 -19.21 0.75
CA GLU A 179 -19.23 -20.43 -0.02
C GLU A 179 -19.82 -20.15 -1.42
N LEU A 180 -20.72 -19.15 -1.55
CA LEU A 180 -21.30 -18.74 -2.84
C LEU A 180 -20.25 -18.24 -3.82
N SER A 181 -19.04 -17.87 -3.38
CA SER A 181 -17.93 -17.54 -4.28
C SER A 181 -17.50 -18.72 -5.14
N SER A 182 -17.69 -19.95 -4.64
CA SER A 182 -17.30 -21.20 -5.33
C SER A 182 -18.47 -22.13 -5.67
N LYS A 183 -19.63 -21.97 -4.99
CA LYS A 183 -20.82 -22.80 -5.15
C LYS A 183 -22.00 -21.98 -5.67
N GLU A 184 -22.98 -22.64 -6.31
CA GLU A 184 -24.22 -21.99 -6.76
C GLU A 184 -25.21 -21.76 -5.59
N GLU A 185 -25.11 -22.58 -4.54
CA GLU A 185 -25.92 -22.53 -3.35
C GLU A 185 -25.07 -22.72 -2.11
N ALA A 186 -25.49 -22.12 -0.99
CA ALA A 186 -24.88 -22.26 0.31
C ALA A 186 -25.96 -22.31 1.40
N LEU A 187 -25.66 -22.97 2.50
CA LEU A 187 -26.59 -23.13 3.61
C LEU A 187 -26.27 -22.15 4.74
N ILE A 188 -27.26 -21.37 5.13
CA ILE A 188 -27.22 -20.59 6.38
C ILE A 188 -27.83 -21.48 7.45
N SER A 189 -26.97 -22.17 8.21
CA SER A 189 -27.42 -23.16 9.17
C SER A 189 -26.84 -22.91 10.56
N LEU A 190 -27.70 -23.01 11.57
CA LEU A 190 -27.37 -22.95 12.96
C LEU A 190 -28.28 -23.95 13.71
N SER A 191 -27.70 -24.88 14.44
CA SER A 191 -28.43 -25.83 15.25
C SER A 191 -28.94 -25.20 16.55
N GLU A 192 -29.90 -25.85 17.18
CA GLU A 192 -30.43 -25.47 18.50
C GLU A 192 -29.31 -25.47 19.57
N ASN A 193 -28.35 -26.37 19.46
CA ASN A 193 -27.21 -26.47 20.38
C ASN A 193 -26.23 -25.27 20.24
N GLU A 194 -26.14 -24.66 19.06
CA GLU A 194 -25.33 -23.47 18.83
C GLU A 194 -26.05 -22.21 19.30
N ILE A 195 -27.35 -22.10 19.03
CA ILE A 195 -28.16 -20.93 19.38
C ILE A 195 -28.48 -20.91 20.89
N ARG A 196 -28.94 -22.02 21.45
CA ARG A 196 -29.30 -22.18 22.86
C ARG A 196 -30.34 -21.17 23.37
N LEU A 197 -31.29 -20.83 22.53
CA LEU A 197 -32.41 -19.92 22.83
C LEU A 197 -33.70 -20.58 22.43
N LYS A 198 -34.75 -20.22 23.17
CA LYS A 198 -36.13 -20.62 22.89
C LYS A 198 -36.91 -19.41 22.41
N ASP A 199 -37.92 -19.67 21.62
CA ASP A 199 -38.90 -18.65 21.26
C ASP A 199 -39.89 -18.39 22.45
N ILE A 200 -40.82 -17.46 22.29
CA ILE A 200 -41.80 -17.10 23.33
C ILE A 200 -42.66 -18.29 23.73
N LYS A 201 -42.89 -19.26 22.83
CA LYS A 201 -43.65 -20.49 23.11
C LYS A 201 -42.83 -21.62 23.75
N GLY A 202 -41.53 -21.42 23.89
CA GLY A 202 -40.61 -22.40 24.44
C GLY A 202 -40.07 -23.42 23.45
N GLN A 203 -40.25 -23.18 22.14
CA GLN A 203 -39.65 -23.94 21.04
C GLN A 203 -38.17 -23.59 20.90
N ASP A 204 -37.31 -24.59 20.74
CA ASP A 204 -35.88 -24.37 20.47
C ASP A 204 -35.67 -23.74 19.09
N ILE A 205 -34.90 -22.65 19.02
CA ILE A 205 -34.66 -21.91 17.80
C ILE A 205 -33.49 -22.53 17.04
N TYR A 206 -33.67 -22.74 15.74
CA TYR A 206 -32.64 -23.11 14.77
C TYR A 206 -32.72 -22.24 13.54
N VAL A 207 -31.74 -22.32 12.62
CA VAL A 207 -31.76 -21.69 11.29
C VAL A 207 -31.37 -22.73 10.26
N ASP A 208 -32.15 -22.82 9.18
CA ASP A 208 -31.89 -23.72 8.06
C ASP A 208 -32.44 -23.11 6.76
N ILE A 209 -31.60 -22.34 6.08
CA ILE A 209 -31.98 -21.53 4.91
C ILE A 209 -31.00 -21.79 3.79
N THR A 210 -31.48 -22.20 2.62
CA THR A 210 -30.67 -22.27 1.41
C THR A 210 -30.63 -20.90 0.73
N LEU A 211 -29.42 -20.33 0.61
CA LEU A 211 -29.14 -19.11 -0.13
C LEU A 211 -28.52 -19.48 -1.47
N ASN A 212 -29.10 -19.06 -2.58
CA ASN A 212 -28.53 -19.24 -3.92
C ASN A 212 -28.03 -17.92 -4.51
N ARG A 213 -27.22 -18.02 -5.57
CA ARG A 213 -26.65 -16.86 -6.26
C ARG A 213 -27.69 -15.90 -6.79
N THR A 214 -28.83 -16.40 -7.30
CA THR A 214 -29.89 -15.55 -7.85
C THR A 214 -30.46 -14.60 -6.78
N ILE A 215 -30.76 -15.14 -5.61
CA ILE A 215 -31.22 -14.34 -4.46
C ILE A 215 -30.13 -13.37 -4.00
N TYR A 216 -28.90 -13.86 -3.89
CA TYR A 216 -27.78 -13.03 -3.45
C TYR A 216 -27.52 -11.85 -4.43
N ASP A 217 -27.49 -12.11 -5.73
CA ASP A 217 -27.32 -11.08 -6.77
C ASP A 217 -28.40 -10.00 -6.71
N GLN A 218 -29.65 -10.39 -6.45
CA GLN A 218 -30.75 -9.44 -6.27
C GLN A 218 -30.55 -8.56 -5.03
N LEU A 219 -30.09 -9.15 -3.94
CA LEU A 219 -29.85 -8.45 -2.67
C LEU A 219 -28.75 -7.41 -2.74
N ILE A 220 -27.73 -7.64 -3.56
CA ILE A 220 -26.58 -6.73 -3.71
C ILE A 220 -26.68 -5.83 -4.96
N GLU A 221 -27.69 -5.99 -5.79
CA GLU A 221 -27.80 -5.31 -7.10
C GLU A 221 -27.69 -3.78 -6.97
N LYS A 222 -28.32 -3.20 -5.96
CA LYS A 222 -28.27 -1.76 -5.72
C LYS A 222 -26.84 -1.28 -5.47
N GLN A 223 -26.12 -1.94 -4.58
CA GLN A 223 -24.74 -1.59 -4.24
C GLN A 223 -23.82 -1.77 -5.44
N VAL A 224 -24.03 -2.82 -6.25
CA VAL A 224 -23.24 -3.04 -7.47
C VAL A 224 -23.49 -1.92 -8.48
N LYS A 225 -24.73 -1.48 -8.69
CA LYS A 225 -25.04 -0.33 -9.57
C LYS A 225 -24.42 0.97 -9.08
N GLU A 226 -24.49 1.22 -7.78
CA GLU A 226 -23.85 2.39 -7.15
C GLU A 226 -22.33 2.35 -7.33
N SER A 227 -21.70 1.18 -7.19
CA SER A 227 -20.26 1.02 -7.38
C SER A 227 -19.83 1.28 -8.83
N ILE A 228 -20.58 0.81 -9.82
CA ILE A 228 -20.31 1.09 -11.23
C ILE A 228 -20.40 2.58 -11.53
N LYS A 229 -21.41 3.27 -10.95
CA LYS A 229 -21.51 4.72 -11.04
C LYS A 229 -20.28 5.41 -10.44
N ALA A 230 -19.85 4.98 -9.25
CA ALA A 230 -18.67 5.56 -8.60
C ALA A 230 -17.39 5.36 -9.41
N ILE A 231 -17.24 4.22 -10.14
CA ILE A 231 -16.12 4.04 -11.08
C ILE A 231 -16.19 5.10 -12.19
N ARG A 232 -17.37 5.27 -12.83
CA ARG A 232 -17.53 6.27 -13.90
C ARG A 232 -17.26 7.69 -13.42
N ASP A 233 -17.69 8.03 -12.20
CA ASP A 233 -17.44 9.33 -11.58
C ASP A 233 -15.93 9.52 -11.32
N SER A 234 -15.21 8.47 -10.86
CA SER A 234 -13.76 8.51 -10.65
C SER A 234 -12.99 8.64 -11.96
N VAL A 235 -13.41 7.96 -13.03
CA VAL A 235 -12.85 8.09 -14.38
C VAL A 235 -13.00 9.52 -14.89
N LYS A 236 -14.19 10.10 -14.74
CA LYS A 236 -14.45 11.49 -15.12
C LYS A 236 -13.60 12.46 -14.30
N LYS A 237 -13.44 12.22 -13.00
CA LYS A 237 -12.57 13.03 -12.10
C LYS A 237 -11.12 12.96 -12.54
N ALA A 238 -10.66 11.80 -13.04
CA ALA A 238 -9.31 11.62 -13.60
C ALA A 238 -9.11 12.33 -14.94
N GLY A 239 -10.16 12.81 -15.59
CA GLY A 239 -10.09 13.48 -16.90
C GLY A 239 -9.82 12.53 -18.07
N ILE A 240 -10.17 11.25 -17.94
CA ILE A 240 -9.98 10.21 -18.96
C ILE A 240 -11.33 9.60 -19.36
N ASN A 241 -11.33 8.75 -20.38
CA ASN A 241 -12.51 7.97 -20.80
C ASN A 241 -12.40 6.53 -20.30
N VAL A 242 -13.53 5.81 -20.30
CA VAL A 242 -13.56 4.40 -19.88
C VAL A 242 -12.74 3.53 -20.83
N GLU A 243 -12.66 3.89 -22.10
CA GLU A 243 -11.90 3.20 -23.14
C GLU A 243 -10.38 3.31 -22.96
N ASP A 244 -9.92 4.29 -22.17
CA ASP A 244 -8.49 4.45 -21.83
C ASP A 244 -8.04 3.49 -20.73
N LEU A 245 -8.98 2.79 -20.10
CA LEU A 245 -8.73 1.87 -19.02
C LEU A 245 -8.24 0.51 -19.55
N GLU A 246 -7.09 0.07 -19.10
CA GLU A 246 -6.50 -1.22 -19.49
C GLU A 246 -7.20 -2.38 -18.77
N LYS A 247 -7.35 -2.31 -17.46
CA LYS A 247 -7.88 -3.39 -16.62
C LYS A 247 -8.48 -2.90 -15.31
N ILE A 248 -9.28 -3.77 -14.69
CA ILE A 248 -9.76 -3.61 -13.33
C ILE A 248 -8.96 -4.54 -12.40
N VAL A 249 -8.41 -3.99 -11.34
CA VAL A 249 -7.75 -4.74 -10.26
C VAL A 249 -8.75 -4.87 -9.12
N PHE A 250 -9.26 -6.07 -8.93
CA PHE A 250 -10.17 -6.38 -7.84
C PHE A 250 -9.41 -6.74 -6.57
N VAL A 251 -9.72 -6.06 -5.48
CA VAL A 251 -9.11 -6.21 -4.16
C VAL A 251 -10.21 -6.40 -3.12
N GLY A 252 -9.87 -7.12 -2.05
CA GLY A 252 -10.75 -7.39 -0.93
C GLY A 252 -11.60 -8.66 -1.08
N GLY A 253 -11.97 -9.25 0.07
CA GLY A 253 -12.64 -10.55 0.15
C GLY A 253 -13.91 -10.70 -0.68
N PRO A 254 -14.86 -9.74 -0.64
CA PRO A 254 -16.11 -9.81 -1.41
C PRO A 254 -15.91 -9.87 -2.92
N THR A 255 -14.78 -9.40 -3.44
CA THR A 255 -14.46 -9.49 -4.88
C THR A 255 -14.09 -10.91 -5.34
N ASN A 256 -13.92 -11.88 -4.43
CA ASN A 256 -13.83 -13.29 -4.80
C ASN A 256 -15.13 -13.83 -5.43
N TYR A 257 -16.25 -13.16 -5.20
CA TYR A 257 -17.51 -13.49 -5.84
C TYR A 257 -17.48 -13.14 -7.34
N LYS A 258 -17.24 -14.16 -8.17
CA LYS A 258 -17.01 -13.98 -9.61
C LYS A 258 -18.17 -13.25 -10.34
N PRO A 259 -19.46 -13.53 -10.07
CA PRO A 259 -20.57 -12.82 -10.75
C PRO A 259 -20.50 -11.30 -10.56
N LEU A 260 -20.10 -10.80 -9.40
CA LEU A 260 -19.90 -9.37 -9.15
C LEU A 260 -18.82 -8.80 -10.08
N ARG A 261 -17.66 -9.46 -10.17
CA ARG A 261 -16.57 -9.02 -11.06
C ARG A 261 -16.99 -9.02 -12.52
N ASP A 262 -17.64 -10.10 -12.97
CA ASP A 262 -18.11 -10.24 -14.35
C ASP A 262 -19.10 -9.14 -14.71
N LYS A 263 -20.03 -8.83 -13.80
CA LYS A 263 -21.02 -7.76 -14.01
C LYS A 263 -20.36 -6.38 -14.13
N ILE A 264 -19.43 -6.06 -13.25
CA ILE A 264 -18.71 -4.77 -13.29
C ILE A 264 -17.89 -4.67 -14.57
N SER A 265 -17.16 -5.72 -14.93
CA SER A 265 -16.36 -5.78 -16.16
C SER A 265 -17.21 -5.62 -17.41
N PHE A 266 -18.35 -6.30 -17.48
CA PHE A 266 -19.29 -6.22 -18.59
C PHE A 266 -19.88 -4.81 -18.74
N GLU A 267 -20.34 -4.20 -17.66
CA GLU A 267 -20.94 -2.86 -17.65
C GLU A 267 -19.98 -1.74 -18.04
N LEU A 268 -18.68 -1.95 -17.83
CA LEU A 268 -17.64 -1.01 -18.22
C LEU A 268 -16.99 -1.35 -19.58
N GLY A 269 -17.28 -2.52 -20.15
CA GLY A 269 -16.65 -2.98 -21.39
C GLY A 269 -15.16 -3.30 -21.25
N ILE A 270 -14.68 -3.56 -20.01
CA ILE A 270 -13.27 -3.82 -19.71
C ILE A 270 -13.09 -5.30 -19.42
N GLN A 271 -12.06 -5.92 -19.99
CA GLN A 271 -11.74 -7.31 -19.66
C GLN A 271 -11.48 -7.46 -18.16
N GLY A 272 -12.20 -8.39 -17.54
CA GLY A 272 -12.12 -8.63 -16.11
C GLY A 272 -10.75 -9.11 -15.66
N GLY A 273 -10.29 -8.47 -14.64
CA GLY A 273 -9.34 -8.93 -13.64
C GLY A 273 -7.98 -9.46 -14.11
N VAL A 274 -6.98 -8.85 -13.56
CA VAL A 274 -5.64 -9.44 -13.52
C VAL A 274 -5.69 -10.66 -12.60
N ASN A 275 -4.90 -11.70 -12.91
CA ASN A 275 -4.74 -12.88 -12.06
C ASN A 275 -3.92 -12.56 -10.80
N VAL A 276 -4.42 -11.66 -9.97
CA VAL A 276 -3.90 -11.40 -8.63
C VAL A 276 -4.89 -11.92 -7.60
N ASN A 277 -4.38 -12.42 -6.51
CA ASN A 277 -5.24 -12.83 -5.40
C ASN A 277 -5.80 -11.58 -4.70
N PRO A 278 -7.12 -11.35 -4.71
CA PRO A 278 -7.71 -10.16 -4.09
C PRO A 278 -7.39 -10.01 -2.60
N MET A 279 -7.08 -11.11 -1.92
CA MET A 279 -6.78 -11.12 -0.48
C MET A 279 -5.35 -10.70 -0.17
N THR A 280 -4.40 -10.86 -1.09
CA THR A 280 -2.97 -10.65 -0.85
C THR A 280 -2.36 -9.56 -1.72
N ALA A 281 -3.05 -9.10 -2.75
CA ALA A 281 -2.54 -8.13 -3.73
C ALA A 281 -1.91 -6.88 -3.07
N VAL A 282 -2.58 -6.29 -2.09
CA VAL A 282 -2.09 -5.10 -1.38
C VAL A 282 -0.83 -5.42 -0.57
N ALA A 283 -0.82 -6.54 0.15
CA ALA A 283 0.33 -6.96 0.95
C ALA A 283 1.55 -7.31 0.07
N GLU A 284 1.32 -7.97 -1.06
CA GLU A 284 2.35 -8.28 -2.04
C GLU A 284 2.97 -7.01 -2.64
N GLY A 285 2.14 -6.04 -3.03
CA GLY A 285 2.63 -4.75 -3.52
C GLY A 285 3.37 -3.95 -2.45
N ALA A 286 2.89 -3.97 -1.22
CA ALA A 286 3.56 -3.34 -0.09
C ALA A 286 4.93 -3.97 0.20
N SER A 287 5.07 -5.29 0.05
CA SER A 287 6.36 -5.99 0.21
C SER A 287 7.37 -5.58 -0.86
N ILE A 288 6.92 -5.41 -2.11
CA ILE A 288 7.75 -4.88 -3.21
C ILE A 288 8.25 -3.46 -2.89
N PHE A 289 7.37 -2.63 -2.35
CA PHE A 289 7.74 -1.28 -1.93
C PHE A 289 8.72 -1.30 -0.76
N ALA A 290 8.51 -2.17 0.24
CA ALA A 290 9.41 -2.33 1.37
C ALA A 290 10.86 -2.65 0.93
N GLU A 291 11.02 -3.49 -0.09
CA GLU A 291 12.33 -3.80 -0.68
C GLU A 291 13.03 -2.56 -1.25
N SER A 292 12.29 -1.58 -1.74
CA SER A 292 12.82 -0.37 -2.37
C SER A 292 13.30 0.71 -1.38
N ILE A 293 12.99 0.58 -0.08
CA ILE A 293 13.31 1.57 0.95
C ILE A 293 14.65 1.22 1.62
N ASP A 294 15.46 2.24 1.87
CA ASP A 294 16.63 2.14 2.74
C ASP A 294 16.20 2.30 4.21
N TRP A 295 16.23 1.20 4.94
CA TRP A 295 15.82 1.15 6.34
C TRP A 295 16.97 1.47 7.31
N SER A 296 18.21 1.47 6.85
CA SER A 296 19.42 1.73 7.66
C SER A 296 19.63 3.22 7.96
N SER A 297 18.96 4.13 7.22
CA SER A 297 19.14 5.57 7.39
C SER A 297 18.03 6.19 8.27
N ASN A 298 18.42 7.02 9.24
CA ASN A 298 17.48 7.82 10.05
C ASN A 298 16.62 8.80 9.22
N ASN A 299 17.08 9.14 8.03
CA ASN A 299 16.34 9.91 7.02
C ASN A 299 15.79 8.94 5.98
N ARG A 300 14.65 8.29 6.22
CA ARG A 300 13.94 7.38 5.32
C ARG A 300 13.91 7.89 3.87
N SER A 301 15.08 7.95 3.26
CA SER A 301 15.23 8.12 1.83
C SER A 301 14.99 6.76 1.19
N ARG A 302 14.44 6.73 -0.02
CA ARG A 302 14.61 5.56 -0.88
C ARG A 302 16.08 5.18 -0.84
N LYS A 303 16.38 3.89 -0.81
CA LYS A 303 17.75 3.43 -0.99
C LYS A 303 18.30 4.20 -2.16
N THR A 304 19.01 5.30 -1.88
CA THR A 304 19.78 5.96 -2.91
C THR A 304 20.76 4.90 -3.30
N SER A 305 20.57 4.42 -4.49
CA SER A 305 21.37 3.35 -5.05
C SER A 305 22.84 3.74 -5.18
N THR A 306 23.19 4.98 -4.88
CA THR A 306 24.57 5.46 -5.01
C THR A 306 25.38 5.05 -3.78
N THR A 307 26.15 4.01 -3.94
CA THR A 307 27.16 3.59 -2.98
C THR A 307 28.48 4.26 -3.32
N LYS A 308 29.19 4.73 -2.30
CA LYS A 308 30.53 5.30 -2.42
C LYS A 308 31.51 4.41 -1.67
N ILE A 309 32.49 3.90 -2.38
CA ILE A 309 33.63 3.21 -1.80
C ILE A 309 34.82 4.16 -1.90
N ILE A 310 35.40 4.50 -0.76
CA ILE A 310 36.54 5.41 -0.66
C ILE A 310 37.78 4.60 -0.28
N ASN A 311 38.75 4.54 -1.22
CA ASN A 311 40.05 3.94 -0.97
C ASN A 311 41.06 5.06 -0.71
N LYS A 312 41.70 5.03 0.47
CA LYS A 312 42.65 6.06 0.92
C LYS A 312 44.04 5.49 1.32
N GLU A 313 44.43 4.35 0.78
CA GLU A 313 45.76 3.78 1.12
C GLU A 313 46.90 4.55 0.46
N GLU A 314 47.14 4.31 -0.79
CA GLU A 314 48.22 4.93 -1.56
C GLU A 314 47.72 6.14 -2.37
N PHE A 315 46.50 6.03 -2.92
CA PHE A 315 45.79 7.06 -3.70
C PHE A 315 44.36 7.23 -3.15
N ASP A 316 43.83 8.46 -3.31
CA ASP A 316 42.44 8.75 -2.92
C ASP A 316 41.55 8.49 -4.12
N ILE A 317 41.02 7.29 -4.25
CA ILE A 317 40.14 6.87 -5.33
C ILE A 317 38.77 6.53 -4.77
N GLU A 318 37.73 7.15 -5.31
CA GLU A 318 36.35 6.93 -4.95
C GLU A 318 35.61 6.25 -6.10
N PHE A 319 34.90 5.15 -5.81
CA PHE A 319 33.97 4.49 -6.74
C PHE A 319 32.56 4.87 -6.38
N GLN A 320 31.85 5.45 -7.32
CA GLN A 320 30.43 5.77 -7.18
C GLN A 320 29.63 4.87 -8.11
N TYR A 321 28.68 4.12 -7.58
CA TYR A 321 27.81 3.25 -8.36
C TYR A 321 26.47 3.07 -7.66
N ASN A 322 25.47 2.68 -8.44
CA ASN A 322 24.18 2.30 -7.91
C ASN A 322 24.25 0.84 -7.43
N SER A 323 24.17 0.62 -6.11
CA SER A 323 24.13 -0.73 -5.53
C SER A 323 22.87 -1.51 -5.87
N ARG A 324 21.86 -0.85 -6.46
CA ARG A 324 20.61 -1.45 -6.93
C ARG A 324 20.20 -0.84 -8.26
N SER A 325 19.74 -1.64 -9.20
CA SER A 325 19.26 -1.20 -10.50
C SER A 325 18.12 -2.10 -10.99
N VAL A 326 17.12 -1.51 -11.60
CA VAL A 326 16.09 -2.23 -12.37
C VAL A 326 16.52 -2.40 -13.83
N GLU A 327 17.41 -1.53 -14.27
CA GLU A 327 17.96 -1.55 -15.62
C GLU A 327 18.87 -2.78 -15.81
N PRO A 328 19.00 -3.27 -17.04
CA PRO A 328 19.91 -4.36 -17.35
C PRO A 328 21.39 -3.96 -17.19
N LYS A 329 21.65 -2.67 -17.03
CA LYS A 329 23.00 -2.09 -16.85
C LYS A 329 23.04 -1.19 -15.62
N ALA A 330 24.22 -1.10 -15.01
CA ALA A 330 24.50 -0.15 -13.95
C ALA A 330 25.82 0.57 -14.25
N ARG A 331 25.88 1.86 -13.93
CA ARG A 331 27.07 2.67 -14.19
C ARG A 331 27.94 2.78 -12.94
N ILE A 332 29.23 2.51 -13.09
CA ILE A 332 30.26 2.86 -12.11
C ILE A 332 30.99 4.10 -12.59
N ARG A 333 31.32 5.02 -11.67
CA ARG A 333 32.09 6.23 -11.92
C ARG A 333 33.24 6.33 -10.94
N PHE A 334 34.40 6.80 -11.41
CA PHE A 334 35.62 6.97 -10.62
C PHE A 334 35.86 8.45 -10.39
N GLU A 335 36.18 8.81 -9.15
CA GLU A 335 36.58 10.16 -8.77
C GLU A 335 37.88 10.11 -7.95
N PHE A 336 38.73 11.13 -8.12
CA PHE A 336 39.95 11.26 -7.34
C PHE A 336 39.78 12.30 -6.25
N GLY A 337 40.34 11.99 -5.06
CA GLY A 337 40.54 12.96 -3.99
C GLY A 337 41.83 13.78 -4.16
N GLU A 338 42.51 14.03 -3.03
CA GLU A 338 43.73 14.86 -3.01
C GLU A 338 44.92 14.15 -3.66
N ARG A 339 45.12 12.85 -3.34
CA ARG A 339 46.20 12.05 -3.92
C ARG A 339 45.76 11.35 -5.18
N LYS A 340 46.09 11.96 -6.32
CA LYS A 340 45.67 11.49 -7.65
C LYS A 340 46.62 10.46 -8.22
N LEU A 341 46.06 9.47 -8.91
CA LEU A 341 46.80 8.52 -9.72
C LEU A 341 46.93 9.10 -11.15
N ASN A 342 48.16 9.40 -11.56
CA ASN A 342 48.41 9.91 -12.91
C ASN A 342 48.67 8.76 -13.88
N ASN A 343 48.05 8.78 -15.04
CA ASN A 343 48.17 7.75 -16.09
C ASN A 343 47.91 6.33 -15.62
N GLY A 344 46.98 6.13 -14.68
CA GLY A 344 46.53 4.81 -14.25
C GLY A 344 45.54 4.17 -15.22
N GLU A 345 45.36 2.89 -15.04
CA GLU A 345 44.32 2.10 -15.72
C GLU A 345 43.42 1.39 -14.69
N TYR A 346 42.21 1.06 -15.11
CA TYR A 346 41.33 0.19 -14.32
C TYR A 346 40.82 -0.97 -15.15
N GLN A 347 40.44 -2.04 -14.48
CA GLN A 347 39.77 -3.20 -15.06
C GLN A 347 38.67 -3.65 -14.12
N ILE A 348 37.52 -4.02 -14.68
CA ILE A 348 36.39 -4.56 -13.93
C ILE A 348 36.05 -5.93 -14.48
N ASP A 349 36.05 -6.91 -13.58
CA ASP A 349 35.76 -8.32 -13.90
C ASP A 349 34.45 -8.73 -13.21
N SER A 350 33.54 -9.34 -13.96
CA SER A 350 32.35 -9.96 -13.37
C SER A 350 32.71 -11.30 -12.74
N LEU A 351 32.49 -11.40 -11.43
CA LEU A 351 32.73 -12.66 -10.70
C LEU A 351 31.67 -13.75 -10.99
N ASP A 352 30.58 -13.35 -11.63
CA ASP A 352 29.45 -14.24 -11.93
C ASP A 352 29.52 -14.83 -13.36
N THR A 353 30.03 -14.06 -14.30
CA THR A 353 30.01 -14.44 -15.75
C THR A 353 31.38 -14.66 -16.34
N GLY A 354 32.44 -14.21 -15.64
CA GLY A 354 33.79 -14.19 -16.20
C GLY A 354 34.03 -13.09 -17.25
N TRP A 355 33.05 -12.17 -17.42
CA TRP A 355 33.24 -11.01 -18.30
C TRP A 355 34.29 -10.06 -17.72
N SER A 356 35.11 -9.47 -18.57
CA SER A 356 36.11 -8.47 -18.22
C SER A 356 35.99 -7.25 -19.12
N SER A 357 36.15 -6.06 -18.54
CA SER A 357 36.25 -4.82 -19.31
C SER A 357 37.56 -4.68 -20.09
N GLY A 358 38.57 -5.52 -19.76
CA GLY A 358 39.95 -5.22 -20.10
C GLY A 358 40.47 -3.96 -19.41
N ARG A 359 41.72 -3.59 -19.66
CA ARG A 359 42.32 -2.38 -19.12
C ARG A 359 41.84 -1.13 -19.83
N ILE A 360 41.33 -0.18 -19.08
CA ILE A 360 40.79 1.09 -19.55
C ILE A 360 41.52 2.21 -18.81
N LYS A 361 41.85 3.29 -19.53
CA LYS A 361 42.49 4.46 -18.93
C LYS A 361 41.63 5.06 -17.82
N LEU A 362 42.22 5.31 -16.68
CA LEU A 362 41.57 5.89 -15.52
C LEU A 362 41.81 7.40 -15.48
N GLU A 363 40.76 8.16 -15.66
CA GLU A 363 40.76 9.62 -15.55
C GLU A 363 39.69 10.04 -14.54
N ASN A 364 39.80 11.24 -13.96
CA ASN A 364 38.80 11.75 -13.05
C ASN A 364 37.44 11.88 -13.76
N GLY A 365 36.40 11.25 -13.22
CA GLY A 365 35.09 11.19 -13.84
C GLY A 365 34.90 10.05 -14.86
N SER A 366 35.91 9.19 -15.08
CA SER A 366 35.79 7.99 -15.92
C SER A 366 34.60 7.16 -15.46
N SER A 367 33.85 6.61 -16.40
CA SER A 367 32.68 5.77 -16.09
C SER A 367 32.59 4.59 -17.05
N LEU A 368 31.98 3.48 -16.54
CA LEU A 368 31.74 2.28 -17.32
C LEU A 368 30.35 1.73 -16.99
N ASP A 369 29.65 1.26 -18.00
CA ASP A 369 28.36 0.57 -17.82
C ASP A 369 28.61 -0.94 -17.67
N LEU A 370 28.13 -1.51 -16.57
CA LEU A 370 28.26 -2.92 -16.19
C LEU A 370 26.96 -3.65 -16.53
N ASP A 371 27.03 -4.74 -17.28
CA ASP A 371 25.88 -5.59 -17.57
C ASP A 371 25.47 -6.43 -16.35
N LEU A 372 24.22 -6.28 -15.92
CA LEU A 372 23.64 -7.07 -14.84
C LEU A 372 23.01 -8.35 -15.41
N SER A 373 23.80 -9.41 -15.48
CA SER A 373 23.46 -10.65 -16.20
C SER A 373 22.39 -11.48 -15.50
N LYS A 374 22.27 -11.41 -14.18
CA LYS A 374 21.30 -12.18 -13.40
C LYS A 374 20.42 -11.30 -12.54
N LYS A 375 19.23 -11.80 -12.23
CA LYS A 375 18.35 -11.23 -11.19
C LYS A 375 19.00 -11.44 -9.82
N GLY A 376 18.85 -10.45 -8.93
CA GLY A 376 19.52 -10.47 -7.64
C GLY A 376 20.94 -9.92 -7.70
N GLU A 377 21.79 -10.36 -6.81
CA GLU A 377 23.14 -9.81 -6.60
C GLU A 377 24.08 -10.18 -7.74
N ASN A 378 24.66 -9.16 -8.40
CA ASN A 378 25.74 -9.28 -9.39
C ASN A 378 27.02 -8.73 -8.77
N LYS A 379 28.08 -9.54 -8.75
CA LYS A 379 29.35 -9.22 -8.11
C LYS A 379 30.44 -8.92 -9.14
N PHE A 380 31.17 -7.83 -8.90
CA PHE A 380 32.28 -7.42 -9.74
C PHE A 380 33.50 -7.16 -8.89
N LYS A 381 34.66 -7.39 -9.48
CA LYS A 381 35.96 -7.03 -8.91
C LYS A 381 36.53 -5.85 -9.67
N VAL A 382 36.97 -4.81 -8.96
CA VAL A 382 37.66 -3.65 -9.53
C VAL A 382 39.15 -3.80 -9.28
N SER A 383 39.97 -3.71 -10.31
CA SER A 383 41.42 -3.68 -10.23
C SER A 383 41.91 -2.36 -10.81
N ILE A 384 42.87 -1.73 -10.11
CA ILE A 384 43.51 -0.49 -10.56
C ILE A 384 44.97 -0.73 -10.75
N PHE A 385 45.57 -0.11 -11.74
CA PHE A 385 46.97 -0.26 -12.09
C PHE A 385 47.63 1.12 -12.21
N ASP A 386 48.89 1.22 -11.74
CA ASP A 386 49.69 2.43 -11.86
C ASP A 386 50.19 2.65 -13.32
N SER A 387 50.92 3.76 -13.56
CA SER A 387 51.49 4.07 -14.85
C SER A 387 52.52 3.04 -15.38
N ASN A 388 53.00 2.16 -14.52
CA ASN A 388 53.92 1.08 -14.85
C ASN A 388 53.22 -0.25 -15.08
N GLY A 389 51.89 -0.27 -14.87
CA GLY A 389 51.06 -1.45 -15.00
C GLY A 389 51.04 -2.36 -13.72
N ASN A 390 51.58 -1.88 -12.60
CA ASN A 390 51.54 -2.62 -11.34
C ASN A 390 50.19 -2.44 -10.66
N PRO A 391 49.64 -3.48 -10.00
CA PRO A 391 48.37 -3.36 -9.30
C PRO A 391 48.48 -2.44 -8.07
N VAL A 392 47.53 -1.53 -7.94
CA VAL A 392 47.35 -0.66 -6.78
C VAL A 392 46.48 -1.40 -5.74
N ASN A 393 46.95 -1.43 -4.49
CA ASN A 393 46.17 -2.04 -3.41
C ASN A 393 44.92 -1.18 -3.11
N LEU A 394 43.76 -1.83 -3.07
CA LEU A 394 42.50 -1.22 -2.72
C LEU A 394 42.01 -1.81 -1.38
N TYR A 395 41.50 -0.97 -0.51
CA TYR A 395 40.89 -1.39 0.75
C TYR A 395 39.66 -2.26 0.47
N GLU A 396 38.85 -1.85 -0.51
CA GLU A 396 37.69 -2.59 -0.98
C GLU A 396 37.75 -2.65 -2.52
N ASP A 397 37.90 -3.85 -3.05
CA ASP A 397 38.05 -4.11 -4.50
C ASP A 397 36.80 -4.78 -5.10
N LYS A 398 35.79 -5.09 -4.29
CA LYS A 398 34.57 -5.76 -4.72
C LYS A 398 33.37 -4.84 -4.62
N ILE A 399 32.59 -4.82 -5.67
CA ILE A 399 31.30 -4.12 -5.72
C ILE A 399 30.18 -5.13 -5.94
N SER A 400 29.06 -4.90 -5.29
CA SER A 400 27.87 -5.70 -5.45
C SER A 400 26.71 -4.84 -5.89
N ILE A 401 26.04 -5.25 -6.97
CA ILE A 401 24.91 -4.55 -7.55
C ILE A 401 23.72 -5.50 -7.64
N THR A 402 22.67 -5.20 -6.92
CA THR A 402 21.44 -5.99 -6.94
C THR A 402 20.55 -5.56 -8.11
N LYS A 403 20.31 -6.47 -9.05
CA LYS A 403 19.30 -6.28 -10.09
C LYS A 403 17.93 -6.63 -9.52
N LEU A 404 17.10 -5.62 -9.36
CA LEU A 404 15.74 -5.77 -8.85
C LEU A 404 14.83 -6.47 -9.87
N GLN A 405 13.83 -7.19 -9.37
CA GLN A 405 12.88 -7.89 -10.22
C GLN A 405 11.75 -6.98 -10.72
N SER A 406 11.52 -5.88 -10.05
CA SER A 406 10.46 -4.93 -10.34
C SER A 406 11.01 -3.52 -10.46
N GLU A 407 10.38 -2.74 -11.30
CA GLU A 407 10.69 -1.35 -11.53
C GLU A 407 10.51 -0.52 -10.26
N ILE A 408 11.35 0.49 -10.07
CA ILE A 408 11.31 1.39 -8.91
C ILE A 408 10.07 2.26 -9.05
N VAL A 409 9.19 2.22 -8.06
CA VAL A 409 8.02 3.10 -8.02
C VAL A 409 8.47 4.55 -7.95
N GLY A 410 8.06 5.34 -8.90
CA GLY A 410 8.12 6.81 -8.85
C GLY A 410 7.41 7.30 -7.57
N GLY A 411 7.74 8.43 -6.94
CA GLY A 411 7.21 8.85 -5.64
C GLY A 411 5.76 8.44 -5.36
N ILE A 412 5.43 8.22 -4.09
CA ILE A 412 4.04 8.04 -3.67
C ILE A 412 3.32 9.36 -3.96
N PRO A 413 2.24 9.37 -4.74
CA PRO A 413 1.52 10.61 -5.01
C PRO A 413 0.93 11.20 -3.71
N SER A 414 0.98 12.53 -3.59
CA SER A 414 0.32 13.22 -2.49
C SER A 414 -1.20 13.07 -2.63
N SER A 415 -1.87 12.62 -1.58
CA SER A 415 -3.33 12.51 -1.56
C SER A 415 -4.03 13.87 -1.39
N ASN A 416 -3.29 14.91 -1.04
CA ASN A 416 -3.84 16.25 -0.81
C ASN A 416 -2.84 17.32 -1.22
N SER A 417 -3.36 18.47 -1.65
CA SER A 417 -2.54 19.67 -1.83
C SER A 417 -2.24 20.32 -0.49
N ILE A 418 -0.99 20.77 -0.31
CA ILE A 418 -0.52 21.50 0.87
C ILE A 418 -0.10 22.88 0.42
N GLY A 419 -0.66 23.91 1.02
CA GLY A 419 -0.37 25.29 0.67
C GLY A 419 -0.27 26.21 1.89
N ILE A 420 0.19 27.42 1.65
CA ILE A 420 0.24 28.51 2.64
C ILE A 420 -0.72 29.61 2.17
N GLU A 421 -1.57 30.10 3.07
CA GLU A 421 -2.37 31.29 2.78
C GLU A 421 -1.47 32.51 2.69
N THR A 422 -1.51 33.19 1.56
CA THR A 422 -0.73 34.40 1.30
C THR A 422 -1.63 35.54 0.88
N LEU A 423 -1.25 36.78 1.26
CA LEU A 423 -1.85 38.00 0.75
C LEU A 423 -1.17 38.38 -0.57
N GLN A 424 -1.93 38.54 -1.64
CA GLN A 424 -1.38 38.91 -2.95
C GLN A 424 -0.80 40.33 -2.96
N SER A 425 -1.32 41.23 -2.09
CA SER A 425 -0.80 42.58 -1.85
C SER A 425 -1.31 43.06 -0.49
N LEU A 426 -0.69 44.11 0.09
CA LEU A 426 -1.20 44.74 1.32
C LEU A 426 -2.65 45.23 1.09
N GLY A 427 -3.60 44.61 1.82
CA GLY A 427 -5.03 44.85 1.64
C GLY A 427 -5.71 44.03 0.53
N GLY A 428 -5.02 43.08 -0.09
CA GLY A 428 -5.56 42.21 -1.12
C GLY A 428 -6.29 40.98 -0.59
N SER A 429 -6.86 40.18 -1.50
CA SER A 429 -7.52 38.92 -1.15
C SER A 429 -6.51 37.85 -0.72
N LEU A 430 -6.93 36.98 0.18
CA LEU A 430 -6.20 35.78 0.54
C LEU A 430 -6.14 34.83 -0.66
N SER A 431 -4.96 34.33 -0.97
CA SER A 431 -4.76 33.27 -1.97
C SER A 431 -3.96 32.12 -1.37
N LEU A 432 -4.16 30.91 -1.87
CA LEU A 432 -3.41 29.76 -1.44
C LEU A 432 -2.20 29.55 -2.37
N ASP A 433 -1.00 29.62 -1.80
CA ASP A 433 0.24 29.30 -2.54
C ASP A 433 0.62 27.84 -2.23
N TYR A 434 0.45 26.97 -3.21
CA TYR A 434 0.68 25.55 -3.05
C TYR A 434 2.17 25.20 -3.00
N LEU A 435 2.57 24.47 -1.95
CA LEU A 435 3.89 23.86 -1.82
C LEU A 435 3.92 22.46 -2.42
N VAL A 436 2.85 21.70 -2.18
CA VAL A 436 2.64 20.38 -2.77
C VAL A 436 1.24 20.39 -3.36
N LYS A 437 1.08 19.93 -4.57
CA LYS A 437 -0.23 19.71 -5.18
C LYS A 437 -0.64 18.26 -5.01
N GLU A 438 -1.93 18.01 -4.98
CA GLU A 438 -2.48 16.65 -5.10
C GLU A 438 -1.82 15.94 -6.30
N SER A 439 -1.44 14.69 -6.12
CA SER A 439 -0.68 13.87 -7.09
C SER A 439 0.80 14.22 -7.27
N ASP A 440 1.36 15.22 -6.60
CA ASP A 440 2.81 15.41 -6.59
C ASP A 440 3.54 14.20 -5.99
N PRO A 441 4.66 13.75 -6.57
CA PRO A 441 5.40 12.60 -6.04
C PRO A 441 6.05 12.92 -4.69
N LEU A 442 5.87 12.05 -3.70
CA LEU A 442 6.47 12.13 -2.38
C LEU A 442 7.61 11.09 -2.21
N PRO A 443 8.66 11.36 -1.41
CA PRO A 443 8.87 12.58 -0.62
C PRO A 443 9.31 13.76 -1.49
N LYS A 444 8.77 14.95 -1.21
CA LYS A 444 9.12 16.21 -1.89
C LYS A 444 9.66 17.21 -0.87
N LYS A 445 10.86 17.72 -1.09
CA LYS A 445 11.44 18.79 -0.27
C LYS A 445 11.39 20.08 -1.05
N ILE A 446 10.67 21.07 -0.52
CA ILE A 446 10.54 22.39 -1.14
C ILE A 446 11.01 23.42 -0.13
N THR A 447 11.79 24.39 -0.56
CA THR A 447 12.13 25.57 0.21
C THR A 447 11.56 26.78 -0.51
N LYS A 448 10.67 27.51 0.16
CA LYS A 448 10.04 28.72 -0.36
C LYS A 448 10.14 29.79 0.70
N THR A 449 10.48 31.00 0.31
CA THR A 449 10.62 32.13 1.23
C THR A 449 9.38 33.00 1.14
N PHE A 450 8.77 33.27 2.27
CA PHE A 450 7.62 34.16 2.40
C PHE A 450 8.00 35.38 3.24
N LYS A 451 7.39 36.51 2.94
CA LYS A 451 7.48 37.70 3.78
C LYS A 451 6.23 37.78 4.67
N THR A 452 6.39 38.01 5.93
CA THR A 452 5.26 38.22 6.85
C THR A 452 4.67 39.60 6.62
N SER A 453 3.34 39.73 6.71
CA SER A 453 2.63 41.00 6.61
C SER A 453 2.82 41.88 7.85
N GLU A 454 3.22 41.28 8.96
CA GLU A 454 3.45 41.93 10.25
C GLU A 454 4.82 41.53 10.82
N LEU A 455 5.39 42.41 11.65
CA LEU A 455 6.65 42.14 12.35
C LEU A 455 6.42 41.04 13.41
N ILE A 456 6.95 39.84 13.17
CA ILE A 456 6.97 38.80 14.19
C ILE A 456 8.14 39.03 15.13
N LYS A 457 7.84 39.29 16.42
CA LYS A 457 8.87 39.45 17.46
C LYS A 457 9.33 38.08 17.95
N ALA A 458 10.64 37.93 18.11
CA ALA A 458 11.21 36.72 18.72
C ALA A 458 10.63 36.51 20.13
N GLY A 459 10.12 35.29 20.41
CA GLY A 459 9.52 34.94 21.70
C GLY A 459 8.00 35.15 21.80
N THR A 460 7.32 35.53 20.71
CA THR A 460 5.85 35.56 20.66
C THR A 460 5.31 34.22 20.13
N SER A 461 4.08 33.85 20.54
CA SER A 461 3.39 32.62 20.13
C SER A 461 2.66 32.72 18.79
N ASP A 462 3.13 33.57 17.88
CA ASP A 462 2.52 33.73 16.56
C ASP A 462 2.79 32.50 15.68
N ALA A 463 1.74 31.88 15.15
CA ALA A 463 1.82 30.69 14.36
C ALA A 463 1.50 30.97 12.88
N ILE A 464 2.33 30.43 11.99
CA ILE A 464 2.02 30.36 10.56
C ILE A 464 1.12 29.15 10.35
N ARG A 465 -0.08 29.36 9.81
CA ARG A 465 -1.00 28.27 9.49
C ARG A 465 -0.65 27.67 8.12
N ILE A 466 -0.36 26.37 8.12
CA ILE A 466 -0.22 25.57 6.90
C ILE A 466 -1.54 24.83 6.69
N LYS A 467 -2.14 25.00 5.54
CA LYS A 467 -3.40 24.33 5.15
C LYS A 467 -3.16 23.23 4.13
#